data_68b39dc370e967eac813d4217cfcbe1a
#
_entry.id   68b39dc370e967eac813d4217cfcbe1a
#
_cell.length_a   1.000
_cell.length_b   1.000
_cell.length_c   1.000
_cell.angle_alpha   90.00
_cell.angle_beta   90.00
_cell.angle_gamma   90.00
#
_symmetry.space_group_name_H-M   'P 1'
#
loop_
_entity.id
_entity.type
_entity.pdbx_description
1 polymer ?
#
loop_
_entity_poly.entity_id
_entity_poly.type
_entity_poly.pdbx_seq_one_letter_code
_entity_poly.pdbx_strand_id
1 'polypeptide(L)'
;SVVLNEHPHDGIRDHEDMYPAFMKEMGQEPVQGKNIVFDAGDKKYMDAFMKHAHEESDKMGVAFWWLDWQQDYVYPVVRGTNMKHLPWLNHLYFNYSKQDNLRGAGFSRWGGWGDHRHPIQFSGDSGGNWNMLKFEIELTATSGNAGCFFWAHDLGGFYGGEDAELMARWIQFGLLNSSLRLHSVGNPDRRPWKWGEQAENSMRSVYHLRSRLMPYIYSSVRQCHTDMLPLNRAMYIEYPGEEDAYKNPQEFLFGDLLLGAPITTAGKGDAKVAEQRVWLPPHDVWYQFYSGKKYDGGQYVTESCDINSFPLFVKGGYPMPMQPYTDRMTSADLKTLVVRCYPGSEGASNSFSLYEDDGMTRDYEQGKCASTRLDYSLKDGVTEITVNPAE
;
A
#
# COMPACT_ATOMS: atom_id res chain seq x y z
N SER A 1 -3.66 -13.41 -6.34
CA SER A 1 -3.26 -14.08 -5.10
C SER A 1 -4.44 -14.12 -4.14
N VAL A 2 -4.54 -15.17 -3.36
CA VAL A 2 -5.52 -15.31 -2.28
C VAL A 2 -4.82 -15.01 -0.97
N VAL A 3 -5.48 -14.24 -0.10
CA VAL A 3 -5.03 -13.93 1.27
C VAL A 3 -6.17 -14.29 2.20
N LEU A 4 -5.90 -15.07 3.24
CA LEU A 4 -6.89 -15.45 4.24
C LEU A 4 -6.68 -14.66 5.53
N ASN A 5 -7.80 -14.24 6.13
CA ASN A 5 -7.83 -13.58 7.45
C ASN A 5 -7.78 -14.64 8.56
N GLU A 6 -7.12 -14.32 9.65
CA GLU A 6 -6.94 -15.21 10.78
C GLU A 6 -7.17 -14.56 12.12
N HIS A 7 -7.93 -15.27 12.97
CA HIS A 7 -8.27 -14.96 14.35
C HIS A 7 -8.01 -16.17 15.24
N PRO A 8 -6.77 -16.46 15.65
CA PRO A 8 -6.37 -17.75 16.21
C PRO A 8 -6.77 -17.97 17.67
N HIS A 9 -7.49 -17.07 18.31
CA HIS A 9 -7.74 -17.04 19.75
C HIS A 9 -8.39 -18.30 20.35
N ASP A 10 -9.21 -19.00 19.55
CA ASP A 10 -9.86 -20.25 19.99
C ASP A 10 -8.92 -21.46 19.94
N GLY A 11 -7.74 -21.30 19.38
CA GLY A 11 -6.81 -22.40 19.13
C GLY A 11 -7.33 -23.36 18.07
N ILE A 12 -7.08 -24.66 18.23
CA ILE A 12 -7.57 -25.71 17.33
C ILE A 12 -8.76 -26.40 18.00
N ARG A 13 -9.90 -26.42 17.29
CA ARG A 13 -11.15 -26.98 17.80
C ARG A 13 -11.28 -28.46 17.43
N ASP A 14 -11.95 -29.24 18.27
CA ASP A 14 -12.09 -30.69 18.15
C ASP A 14 -12.86 -31.17 16.91
N HIS A 15 -13.64 -30.26 16.28
CA HIS A 15 -14.41 -30.57 15.07
C HIS A 15 -13.66 -30.20 13.78
N GLU A 16 -12.49 -29.58 13.86
CA GLU A 16 -11.69 -29.21 12.68
C GLU A 16 -10.95 -30.44 12.15
N ASP A 17 -10.91 -30.58 10.82
CA ASP A 17 -10.33 -31.78 10.15
C ASP A 17 -8.87 -32.02 10.53
N MET A 18 -8.13 -30.94 10.83
CA MET A 18 -6.72 -31.01 11.25
C MET A 18 -6.52 -31.44 12.71
N TYR A 19 -7.56 -31.37 13.56
CA TYR A 19 -7.42 -31.57 15.00
C TYR A 19 -6.77 -32.90 15.39
N PRO A 20 -7.14 -34.10 14.83
CA PRO A 20 -6.51 -35.37 15.21
C PRO A 20 -5.00 -35.41 14.89
N ALA A 21 -4.60 -34.86 13.73
CA ALA A 21 -3.20 -34.83 13.32
C ALA A 21 -2.40 -33.82 14.17
N PHE A 22 -2.99 -32.69 14.49
CA PHE A 22 -2.40 -31.67 15.37
C PHE A 22 -2.16 -32.24 16.78
N MET A 23 -3.18 -32.90 17.38
CA MET A 23 -3.08 -33.47 18.71
C MET A 23 -1.99 -34.53 18.78
N LYS A 24 -1.91 -35.41 17.77
CA LYS A 24 -0.85 -36.41 17.66
C LYS A 24 0.54 -35.78 17.62
N GLU A 25 0.73 -34.68 16.88
CA GLU A 25 1.99 -33.98 16.83
C GLU A 25 2.34 -33.33 18.18
N MET A 26 1.34 -32.85 18.89
CA MET A 26 1.50 -32.36 20.27
C MET A 26 1.80 -33.49 21.28
N GLY A 27 1.69 -34.74 20.89
CA GLY A 27 1.87 -35.91 21.77
C GLY A 27 0.69 -36.13 22.70
N GLN A 28 -0.50 -35.79 22.27
CA GLN A 28 -1.75 -35.90 23.00
C GLN A 28 -2.77 -36.72 22.18
N GLU A 29 -3.67 -37.42 22.85
CA GLU A 29 -4.79 -38.04 22.18
C GLU A 29 -5.92 -37.06 21.90
N PRO A 30 -6.58 -37.15 20.72
CA PRO A 30 -7.77 -36.37 20.43
C PRO A 30 -8.89 -36.66 21.43
N VAL A 31 -9.51 -35.60 21.95
CA VAL A 31 -10.62 -35.69 22.91
C VAL A 31 -11.79 -34.84 22.43
N GLN A 32 -12.93 -35.49 22.16
CA GLN A 32 -14.14 -34.78 21.76
C GLN A 32 -14.57 -33.75 22.82
N GLY A 33 -14.95 -32.56 22.36
CA GLY A 33 -15.34 -31.43 23.21
C GLY A 33 -14.15 -30.67 23.84
N LYS A 34 -12.91 -31.02 23.51
CA LYS A 34 -11.73 -30.40 24.09
C LYS A 34 -10.87 -29.74 22.99
N ASN A 35 -10.93 -28.43 22.92
CA ASN A 35 -10.04 -27.64 22.05
C ASN A 35 -8.63 -27.57 22.64
N ILE A 36 -7.63 -27.37 21.80
CA ILE A 36 -6.29 -27.01 22.23
C ILE A 36 -6.10 -25.49 22.11
N VAL A 37 -5.72 -24.86 23.22
CA VAL A 37 -5.61 -23.40 23.35
C VAL A 37 -4.47 -22.87 22.48
N PHE A 38 -4.69 -21.71 21.86
CA PHE A 38 -3.64 -21.00 21.11
C PHE A 38 -2.49 -20.57 22.03
N ASP A 39 -1.28 -20.96 21.68
CA ASP A 39 -0.07 -20.66 22.44
C ASP A 39 1.09 -20.24 21.54
N ALA A 40 1.18 -18.98 21.22
CA ALA A 40 2.26 -18.42 20.41
C ALA A 40 3.65 -18.47 21.09
N GLY A 41 3.71 -18.77 22.37
CA GLY A 41 4.95 -18.90 23.14
C GLY A 41 5.49 -20.33 23.19
N ASP A 42 4.74 -21.30 22.70
CA ASP A 42 5.20 -22.69 22.58
C ASP A 42 5.66 -22.99 21.16
N LYS A 43 6.97 -23.19 20.98
CA LYS A 43 7.52 -23.48 19.65
C LYS A 43 6.90 -24.74 19.03
N LYS A 44 6.68 -25.79 19.82
CA LYS A 44 6.09 -27.04 19.31
C LYS A 44 4.66 -26.80 18.83
N TYR A 45 3.88 -25.99 19.58
CA TYR A 45 2.53 -25.59 19.17
C TYR A 45 2.58 -24.82 17.83
N MET A 46 3.44 -23.81 17.72
CA MET A 46 3.50 -22.99 16.51
C MET A 46 4.01 -23.78 15.29
N ASP A 47 4.97 -24.68 15.46
CA ASP A 47 5.41 -25.55 14.36
C ASP A 47 4.26 -26.46 13.88
N ALA A 48 3.50 -27.05 14.80
CA ALA A 48 2.33 -27.87 14.48
C ALA A 48 1.21 -27.00 13.86
N PHE A 49 1.03 -25.76 14.34
CA PHE A 49 0.01 -24.84 13.85
C PHE A 49 0.29 -24.44 12.40
N MET A 50 1.52 -24.03 12.07
CA MET A 50 1.90 -23.73 10.69
C MET A 50 1.73 -24.92 9.76
N LYS A 51 2.08 -26.12 10.22
CA LYS A 51 1.98 -27.35 9.43
C LYS A 51 0.53 -27.77 9.17
N HIS A 52 -0.30 -27.82 10.20
CA HIS A 52 -1.63 -28.41 10.09
C HIS A 52 -2.74 -27.41 9.75
N ALA A 53 -2.58 -26.14 10.18
CA ALA A 53 -3.59 -25.11 9.90
C ALA A 53 -3.33 -24.33 8.61
N HIS A 54 -2.08 -24.30 8.10
CA HIS A 54 -1.71 -23.43 6.97
C HIS A 54 -1.27 -24.18 5.71
N GLU A 55 -0.38 -25.19 5.81
CA GLU A 55 0.26 -25.80 4.63
C GLU A 55 -0.71 -26.28 3.55
N GLU A 56 -1.85 -26.85 3.90
CA GLU A 56 -2.81 -27.33 2.91
C GLU A 56 -3.46 -26.17 2.15
N SER A 57 -3.76 -25.06 2.84
CA SER A 57 -4.27 -23.84 2.20
C SER A 57 -3.21 -23.17 1.32
N ASP A 58 -1.95 -23.18 1.76
CA ASP A 58 -0.82 -22.65 0.99
C ASP A 58 -0.61 -23.45 -0.30
N LYS A 59 -0.68 -24.80 -0.23
CA LYS A 59 -0.64 -25.67 -1.42
C LYS A 59 -1.79 -25.43 -2.39
N MET A 60 -2.95 -24.97 -1.90
CA MET A 60 -4.09 -24.57 -2.73
C MET A 60 -3.95 -23.15 -3.32
N GLY A 61 -2.90 -22.39 -2.96
CA GLY A 61 -2.57 -21.09 -3.55
C GLY A 61 -2.82 -19.88 -2.67
N VAL A 62 -2.90 -20.03 -1.35
CA VAL A 62 -2.83 -18.90 -0.41
C VAL A 62 -1.42 -18.31 -0.48
N ALA A 63 -1.33 -17.02 -0.75
CA ALA A 63 -0.04 -16.35 -0.95
C ALA A 63 0.60 -15.92 0.36
N PHE A 64 -0.20 -15.48 1.30
CA PHE A 64 0.19 -15.13 2.67
C PHE A 64 -1.05 -14.95 3.55
N TRP A 65 -0.83 -14.81 4.85
CA TRP A 65 -1.87 -14.74 5.87
C TRP A 65 -2.03 -13.33 6.41
N TRP A 66 -3.26 -12.96 6.72
CA TRP A 66 -3.62 -11.69 7.31
C TRP A 66 -3.93 -11.87 8.78
N LEU A 67 -3.01 -11.44 9.64
CA LEU A 67 -3.17 -11.44 11.08
C LEU A 67 -4.03 -10.27 11.53
N ASP A 68 -5.22 -10.55 11.97
CA ASP A 68 -6.12 -9.58 12.54
C ASP A 68 -5.99 -9.56 14.07
N TRP A 69 -7.02 -9.21 14.79
CA TRP A 69 -7.06 -9.23 16.24
C TRP A 69 -7.37 -10.64 16.82
N GLN A 70 -7.62 -10.74 18.15
CA GLN A 70 -7.97 -12.00 18.82
C GLN A 70 -6.84 -13.05 18.84
N GLN A 71 -5.68 -12.66 19.38
CA GLN A 71 -4.60 -13.61 19.65
C GLN A 71 -4.38 -13.85 21.15
N ASP A 72 -4.94 -13.00 22.00
CA ASP A 72 -4.59 -12.86 23.42
C ASP A 72 -5.70 -13.29 24.39
N TYR A 73 -6.60 -14.19 23.97
CA TYR A 73 -7.78 -14.55 24.73
C TYR A 73 -7.43 -15.30 26.02
N VAL A 74 -6.48 -16.23 25.98
CA VAL A 74 -6.04 -17.00 27.15
C VAL A 74 -4.77 -16.41 27.74
N TYR A 75 -3.81 -16.07 26.89
CA TYR A 75 -2.56 -15.44 27.32
C TYR A 75 -2.53 -13.99 26.85
N PRO A 76 -2.54 -13.00 27.80
CA PRO A 76 -2.54 -11.58 27.43
C PRO A 76 -1.23 -11.11 26.77
N VAL A 77 -0.19 -11.90 26.88
CA VAL A 77 1.13 -11.75 26.22
C VAL A 77 1.63 -13.11 25.79
N VAL A 78 2.60 -13.14 24.90
CA VAL A 78 3.29 -14.38 24.49
C VAL A 78 3.86 -15.04 25.74
N ARG A 79 3.47 -16.28 25.97
CA ARG A 79 3.79 -17.01 27.21
C ARG A 79 5.31 -17.04 27.45
N GLY A 80 5.72 -16.72 28.65
CA GLY A 80 7.13 -16.64 29.04
C GLY A 80 7.82 -15.31 28.69
N THR A 81 7.08 -14.32 28.19
CA THR A 81 7.60 -12.99 27.79
C THR A 81 6.70 -11.87 28.29
N ASN A 82 7.11 -10.62 28.03
CA ASN A 82 6.25 -9.42 28.17
C ASN A 82 5.80 -8.88 26.79
N MET A 83 5.97 -9.65 25.72
CA MET A 83 5.70 -9.23 24.35
C MET A 83 4.22 -9.46 24.01
N LYS A 84 3.59 -8.49 23.34
CA LYS A 84 2.27 -8.68 22.74
C LYS A 84 2.33 -9.67 21.58
N HIS A 85 1.23 -10.36 21.30
CA HIS A 85 1.17 -11.41 20.30
C HIS A 85 1.45 -10.89 18.88
N LEU A 86 0.84 -9.80 18.48
CA LEU A 86 0.87 -9.35 17.08
C LEU A 86 2.29 -9.08 16.54
N PRO A 87 3.20 -8.36 17.24
CA PRO A 87 4.59 -8.21 16.80
C PRO A 87 5.35 -9.54 16.70
N TRP A 88 5.05 -10.49 17.60
CA TRP A 88 5.65 -11.81 17.58
C TRP A 88 5.14 -12.67 16.43
N LEU A 89 3.83 -12.71 16.25
CA LEU A 89 3.21 -13.45 15.16
C LEU A 89 3.62 -12.89 13.79
N ASN A 90 3.68 -11.58 13.62
CA ASN A 90 4.22 -10.97 12.41
C ASN A 90 5.62 -11.50 12.09
N HIS A 91 6.49 -11.65 13.10
CA HIS A 91 7.82 -12.22 12.91
C HIS A 91 7.76 -13.69 12.45
N LEU A 92 6.93 -14.50 13.07
CA LEU A 92 6.78 -15.92 12.73
C LEU A 92 6.22 -16.09 11.31
N TYR A 93 5.13 -15.39 10.97
CA TYR A 93 4.48 -15.49 9.67
C TYR A 93 5.32 -14.92 8.53
N PHE A 94 6.03 -13.82 8.78
CA PHE A 94 6.98 -13.28 7.81
C PHE A 94 8.10 -14.27 7.48
N ASN A 95 8.62 -14.98 8.48
CA ASN A 95 9.64 -16.02 8.25
C ASN A 95 9.05 -17.28 7.63
N TYR A 96 7.84 -17.67 8.01
CA TYR A 96 7.12 -18.78 7.40
C TYR A 96 6.88 -18.54 5.90
N SER A 97 6.44 -17.35 5.51
CA SER A 97 6.19 -17.00 4.10
C SER A 97 7.46 -16.91 3.23
N LYS A 98 8.66 -16.92 3.83
CA LYS A 98 9.94 -16.97 3.10
C LYS A 98 10.34 -18.36 2.59
N GLN A 99 9.52 -19.38 2.77
CA GLN A 99 9.80 -20.73 2.27
C GLN A 99 9.96 -20.71 0.75
N ASP A 100 10.66 -21.69 0.21
CA ASP A 100 10.87 -21.88 -1.22
C ASP A 100 11.47 -20.65 -1.95
N ASN A 101 12.34 -19.93 -1.27
CA ASN A 101 12.98 -18.71 -1.78
C ASN A 101 12.01 -17.54 -2.05
N LEU A 102 10.79 -17.58 -1.53
CA LEU A 102 9.84 -16.47 -1.65
C LEU A 102 10.22 -15.29 -0.76
N ARG A 103 9.73 -14.12 -1.09
CA ARG A 103 9.84 -12.93 -0.23
C ARG A 103 8.96 -13.08 0.99
N GLY A 104 9.44 -12.64 2.14
CA GLY A 104 8.62 -12.58 3.33
C GLY A 104 7.46 -11.60 3.15
N ALA A 105 6.28 -12.01 3.58
CA ALA A 105 5.09 -11.16 3.63
C ALA A 105 4.49 -11.17 5.04
N GLY A 106 4.15 -9.99 5.53
CA GLY A 106 3.38 -9.82 6.76
C GLY A 106 2.26 -8.83 6.49
N PHE A 107 1.04 -9.20 6.83
CA PHE A 107 -0.12 -8.34 6.74
C PHE A 107 -0.88 -8.42 8.06
N SER A 108 -0.94 -7.30 8.79
CA SER A 108 -1.57 -7.30 10.10
C SER A 108 -2.15 -5.94 10.47
N ARG A 109 -2.94 -5.92 11.56
CA ARG A 109 -3.15 -4.67 12.30
C ARG A 109 -1.82 -4.12 12.75
N TRP A 110 -1.77 -2.81 12.98
CA TRP A 110 -0.59 -2.18 13.54
C TRP A 110 -0.35 -2.70 14.97
N GLY A 111 0.77 -3.42 15.15
CA GLY A 111 1.12 -4.12 16.38
C GLY A 111 2.03 -3.33 17.32
N GLY A 112 2.48 -2.15 16.94
CA GLY A 112 3.36 -1.30 17.73
C GLY A 112 4.82 -1.30 17.28
N TRP A 113 5.74 -1.02 18.19
CA TRP A 113 7.16 -0.92 17.91
C TRP A 113 7.75 -2.23 17.38
N GLY A 114 8.47 -2.16 16.27
CA GLY A 114 9.08 -3.31 15.59
C GLY A 114 8.23 -3.87 14.45
N ASP A 115 6.98 -3.45 14.33
CA ASP A 115 6.05 -3.93 13.30
C ASP A 115 6.45 -3.51 11.89
N HIS A 116 7.15 -2.39 11.76
CA HIS A 116 7.73 -1.89 10.50
C HIS A 116 8.66 -2.90 9.79
N ARG A 117 9.19 -3.89 10.52
CA ARG A 117 10.02 -4.96 9.94
C ARG A 117 9.21 -5.99 9.15
N HIS A 118 7.90 -6.00 9.29
CA HIS A 118 6.98 -6.93 8.67
C HIS A 118 5.91 -6.12 7.93
N PRO A 119 6.23 -5.69 6.71
CA PRO A 119 5.45 -4.66 6.02
C PRO A 119 4.05 -5.14 5.65
N ILE A 120 3.16 -4.24 5.59
CA ILE A 120 1.75 -4.16 5.29
C ILE A 120 0.91 -4.16 6.58
N GLN A 121 0.51 -2.96 6.97
CA GLN A 121 -0.45 -2.73 8.03
C GLN A 121 -1.78 -2.26 7.42
N PHE A 122 -2.86 -2.26 8.23
CA PHE A 122 -4.13 -1.68 7.85
C PHE A 122 -4.78 -0.91 9.00
N SER A 123 -5.75 -0.06 8.65
CA SER A 123 -6.41 0.84 9.61
C SER A 123 -7.22 0.15 10.72
N GLY A 124 -7.53 -1.12 10.53
CA GLY A 124 -8.51 -1.81 11.37
C GLY A 124 -9.94 -1.43 11.00
N ASP A 125 -10.88 -1.74 11.90
CA ASP A 125 -12.33 -1.59 11.71
C ASP A 125 -12.75 -0.12 11.76
N SER A 126 -12.33 0.65 10.78
CA SER A 126 -12.59 2.08 10.69
C SER A 126 -14.01 2.40 10.23
N GLY A 127 -14.57 3.55 10.64
CA GLY A 127 -15.87 4.02 10.19
C GLY A 127 -15.81 4.64 8.79
N GLY A 128 -16.77 4.30 7.91
CA GLY A 128 -16.88 4.86 6.57
C GLY A 128 -17.41 6.29 6.58
N ASN A 129 -16.58 7.28 6.87
CA ASN A 129 -16.94 8.70 6.89
C ASN A 129 -15.78 9.60 6.48
N TRP A 130 -16.08 10.86 6.14
CA TRP A 130 -15.12 11.84 5.67
C TRP A 130 -13.99 12.15 6.67
N ASN A 131 -14.29 12.14 7.98
CA ASN A 131 -13.27 12.38 9.00
C ASN A 131 -12.26 11.22 9.07
N MET A 132 -12.72 10.01 8.86
CA MET A 132 -11.83 8.84 8.82
C MET A 132 -10.95 8.86 7.57
N LEU A 133 -11.51 9.18 6.40
CA LEU A 133 -10.70 9.38 5.19
C LEU A 133 -9.60 10.42 5.43
N LYS A 134 -9.96 11.56 6.03
CA LYS A 134 -8.99 12.60 6.38
C LYS A 134 -7.91 12.09 7.32
N PHE A 135 -8.28 11.34 8.34
CA PHE A 135 -7.35 10.75 9.31
C PHE A 135 -6.40 9.74 8.65
N GLU A 136 -6.91 8.85 7.80
CA GLU A 136 -6.08 7.83 7.13
C GLU A 136 -5.06 8.43 6.17
N ILE A 137 -5.37 9.54 5.51
CA ILE A 137 -4.40 10.27 4.66
C ILE A 137 -3.23 10.77 5.51
N GLU A 138 -3.52 11.44 6.62
CA GLU A 138 -2.50 11.95 7.53
C GLU A 138 -1.70 10.81 8.19
N LEU A 139 -2.39 9.77 8.67
CA LEU A 139 -1.75 8.58 9.24
C LEU A 139 -0.78 7.94 8.25
N THR A 140 -1.19 7.73 7.01
CA THR A 140 -0.38 7.08 5.99
C THR A 140 0.91 7.85 5.72
N ALA A 141 0.82 9.17 5.60
CA ALA A 141 1.99 10.01 5.36
C ALA A 141 2.93 10.08 6.57
N THR A 142 2.38 10.20 7.79
CA THR A 142 3.17 10.42 9.01
C THR A 142 3.73 9.13 9.60
N SER A 143 3.12 7.98 9.34
CA SER A 143 3.62 6.67 9.79
C SER A 143 4.99 6.29 9.22
N GLY A 144 5.39 6.93 8.12
CA GLY A 144 6.74 6.85 7.57
C GLY A 144 7.83 7.19 8.57
N ASN A 145 7.56 8.09 9.53
CA ASN A 145 8.48 8.44 10.62
C ASN A 145 8.81 7.24 11.55
N ALA A 146 7.90 6.27 11.61
CA ALA A 146 8.08 5.04 12.39
C ALA A 146 8.54 3.84 11.52
N GLY A 147 8.85 4.06 10.24
CA GLY A 147 9.23 3.02 9.30
C GLY A 147 8.04 2.22 8.73
N CYS A 148 6.80 2.58 9.05
CA CYS A 148 5.60 1.92 8.51
C CYS A 148 5.26 2.50 7.13
N PHE A 149 5.83 1.91 6.07
CA PHE A 149 5.78 2.44 4.71
C PHE A 149 4.62 1.90 3.87
N PHE A 150 4.01 0.78 4.29
CA PHE A 150 3.07 0.04 3.46
C PHE A 150 1.73 -0.14 4.16
N TRP A 151 0.69 0.46 3.60
CA TRP A 151 -0.67 0.44 4.13
C TRP A 151 -1.65 -0.18 3.15
N ALA A 152 -2.56 -0.99 3.68
CA ALA A 152 -3.66 -1.62 2.98
C ALA A 152 -4.97 -1.33 3.73
N HIS A 153 -5.34 -0.05 3.83
CA HIS A 153 -6.54 0.39 4.53
C HIS A 153 -7.81 -0.28 4.00
N ASP A 154 -8.84 -0.32 4.82
CA ASP A 154 -10.20 -0.72 4.46
C ASP A 154 -10.85 0.42 3.68
N LEU A 155 -10.55 0.53 2.36
CA LEU A 155 -11.01 1.65 1.55
C LEU A 155 -12.53 1.71 1.51
N GLY A 156 -13.07 2.87 1.89
CA GLY A 156 -14.49 3.10 2.11
C GLY A 156 -14.93 2.90 3.56
N GLY A 157 -14.01 2.47 4.44
CA GLY A 157 -14.25 2.14 5.84
C GLY A 157 -14.77 0.71 6.03
N PHE A 158 -14.55 0.13 7.22
CA PHE A 158 -15.05 -1.19 7.58
C PHE A 158 -16.54 -1.16 7.91
N TYR A 159 -17.00 -0.20 8.71
CA TYR A 159 -18.40 -0.02 9.10
C TYR A 159 -19.03 1.18 8.39
N GLY A 160 -20.27 1.02 7.93
CA GLY A 160 -21.04 2.10 7.31
C GLY A 160 -20.42 2.60 6.00
N GLY A 161 -20.55 3.92 5.73
CA GLY A 161 -20.02 4.52 4.50
C GLY A 161 -20.83 4.16 3.27
N GLU A 162 -22.11 4.58 3.25
CA GLU A 162 -23.03 4.35 2.13
C GLU A 162 -23.00 5.48 1.08
N ASP A 163 -22.12 6.47 1.26
CA ASP A 163 -21.95 7.60 0.36
C ASP A 163 -21.06 7.20 -0.84
N ALA A 164 -21.65 7.20 -2.04
CA ALA A 164 -20.97 6.83 -3.28
C ALA A 164 -19.81 7.79 -3.65
N GLU A 165 -19.95 9.08 -3.33
CA GLU A 165 -18.85 10.04 -3.52
C GLU A 165 -17.68 9.75 -2.58
N LEU A 166 -17.98 9.55 -1.30
CA LEU A 166 -16.96 9.19 -0.31
C LEU A 166 -16.20 7.93 -0.74
N MET A 167 -16.91 6.90 -1.22
CA MET A 167 -16.27 5.68 -1.72
C MET A 167 -15.34 5.98 -2.89
N ALA A 168 -15.78 6.76 -3.88
CA ALA A 168 -14.94 7.15 -5.02
C ALA A 168 -13.71 7.94 -4.59
N ARG A 169 -13.86 8.91 -3.66
CA ARG A 169 -12.73 9.70 -3.12
C ARG A 169 -11.75 8.85 -2.31
N TRP A 170 -12.24 7.85 -1.58
CA TRP A 170 -11.36 6.93 -0.86
C TRP A 170 -10.56 6.04 -1.81
N ILE A 171 -11.16 5.60 -2.91
CA ILE A 171 -10.43 4.88 -3.96
C ILE A 171 -9.40 5.78 -4.66
N GLN A 172 -9.66 7.08 -4.84
CA GLN A 172 -8.68 8.04 -5.33
C GLN A 172 -7.47 8.14 -4.38
N PHE A 173 -7.71 8.19 -3.08
CA PHE A 173 -6.63 8.05 -2.09
C PHE A 173 -5.92 6.70 -2.20
N GLY A 174 -6.66 5.60 -2.38
CA GLY A 174 -6.13 4.26 -2.56
C GLY A 174 -5.19 4.09 -3.77
N LEU A 175 -5.32 4.94 -4.81
CA LEU A 175 -4.37 5.00 -5.93
C LEU A 175 -2.94 5.22 -5.42
N LEU A 176 -2.80 6.08 -4.42
CA LEU A 176 -1.53 6.53 -3.85
C LEU A 176 -1.15 5.76 -2.57
N ASN A 177 -1.65 4.55 -2.39
CA ASN A 177 -1.24 3.66 -1.31
C ASN A 177 -0.39 2.51 -1.84
N SER A 178 0.36 1.86 -0.98
CA SER A 178 1.11 0.64 -1.35
C SER A 178 0.16 -0.46 -1.81
N SER A 179 -0.98 -0.62 -1.15
CA SER A 179 -2.01 -1.59 -1.49
C SER A 179 -3.37 -0.91 -1.66
N LEU A 180 -3.98 -1.09 -2.82
CA LEU A 180 -5.37 -0.69 -3.08
C LEU A 180 -6.27 -1.87 -2.76
N ARG A 181 -6.86 -1.89 -1.55
CA ARG A 181 -7.64 -2.99 -1.01
C ARG A 181 -9.08 -2.57 -0.71
N LEU A 182 -10.03 -3.40 -1.06
CA LEU A 182 -11.43 -3.25 -0.68
C LEU A 182 -11.73 -4.24 0.45
N HIS A 183 -12.25 -3.75 1.56
CA HIS A 183 -12.70 -4.58 2.66
C HIS A 183 -13.77 -3.88 3.49
N SER A 184 -14.71 -4.64 4.02
CA SER A 184 -15.73 -4.15 4.96
C SER A 184 -16.40 -5.33 5.68
N VAL A 185 -17.13 -5.03 6.75
CA VAL A 185 -18.19 -5.91 7.22
C VAL A 185 -19.22 -6.06 6.09
N GLY A 186 -19.71 -7.22 5.80
CA GLY A 186 -20.48 -7.59 4.60
C GLY A 186 -21.46 -6.59 3.96
N ASN A 187 -21.82 -5.49 4.64
CA ASN A 187 -22.68 -4.43 4.12
C ASN A 187 -22.20 -3.06 4.65
N PRO A 188 -22.02 -2.01 3.80
CA PRO A 188 -22.25 -2.04 2.35
C PRO A 188 -21.15 -2.77 1.57
N ASP A 189 -21.54 -3.34 0.44
CA ASP A 189 -20.66 -4.01 -0.50
C ASP A 189 -19.68 -3.01 -1.15
N ARG A 190 -18.38 -3.23 -1.04
CA ARG A 190 -17.32 -2.33 -1.55
C ARG A 190 -17.01 -2.53 -3.03
N ARG A 191 -17.63 -3.47 -3.72
CA ARG A 191 -17.36 -3.69 -5.14
C ARG A 191 -17.77 -2.47 -5.99
N PRO A 192 -16.91 -1.93 -6.87
CA PRO A 192 -17.11 -0.65 -7.55
C PRO A 192 -18.46 -0.52 -8.28
N TRP A 193 -18.95 -1.60 -8.90
CA TRP A 193 -20.22 -1.61 -9.66
C TRP A 193 -21.49 -1.58 -8.79
N LYS A 194 -21.35 -1.50 -7.47
CA LYS A 194 -22.48 -1.35 -6.53
C LYS A 194 -22.81 0.10 -6.18
N TRP A 195 -21.99 1.06 -6.64
CA TRP A 195 -22.04 2.46 -6.19
C TRP A 195 -22.63 3.42 -7.22
N GLY A 196 -23.23 2.90 -8.29
CA GLY A 196 -23.79 3.69 -9.38
C GLY A 196 -22.75 4.13 -10.41
N GLU A 197 -23.22 4.43 -11.61
CA GLU A 197 -22.37 4.64 -12.78
C GLU A 197 -21.31 5.73 -12.60
N GLN A 198 -21.69 6.86 -11.98
CA GLN A 198 -20.77 7.97 -11.79
C GLN A 198 -19.56 7.60 -10.89
N ALA A 199 -19.84 6.99 -9.74
CA ALA A 199 -18.79 6.55 -8.82
C ALA A 199 -17.98 5.38 -9.40
N GLU A 200 -18.64 4.43 -10.07
CA GLU A 200 -17.97 3.32 -10.75
C GLU A 200 -16.99 3.82 -11.81
N ASN A 201 -17.37 4.77 -12.65
CA ASN A 201 -16.51 5.32 -13.70
C ASN A 201 -15.29 6.03 -13.10
N SER A 202 -15.47 6.78 -12.01
CA SER A 202 -14.36 7.38 -11.26
C SER A 202 -13.41 6.31 -10.74
N MET A 203 -13.91 5.32 -10.03
CA MET A 203 -13.11 4.22 -9.48
C MET A 203 -12.39 3.41 -10.57
N ARG A 204 -13.07 3.12 -11.67
CA ARG A 204 -12.49 2.43 -12.84
C ARG A 204 -11.28 3.19 -13.39
N SER A 205 -11.38 4.50 -13.51
CA SER A 205 -10.28 5.36 -13.96
C SER A 205 -9.07 5.29 -13.04
N VAL A 206 -9.30 5.21 -11.73
CA VAL A 206 -8.25 5.03 -10.72
C VAL A 206 -7.55 3.67 -10.88
N TYR A 207 -8.30 2.58 -11.01
CA TYR A 207 -7.70 1.24 -11.23
C TYR A 207 -6.87 1.19 -12.51
N HIS A 208 -7.38 1.79 -13.61
CA HIS A 208 -6.64 1.87 -14.87
C HIS A 208 -5.35 2.68 -14.71
N LEU A 209 -5.41 3.83 -14.02
CA LEU A 209 -4.23 4.63 -13.77
C LEU A 209 -3.21 3.89 -12.89
N ARG A 210 -3.66 3.20 -11.83
CA ARG A 210 -2.78 2.39 -11.00
C ARG A 210 -2.06 1.30 -11.78
N SER A 211 -2.78 0.58 -12.66
CA SER A 211 -2.16 -0.42 -13.55
C SER A 211 -1.05 0.20 -14.41
N ARG A 212 -1.28 1.40 -14.93
CA ARG A 212 -0.30 2.12 -15.75
C ARG A 212 0.90 2.64 -14.96
N LEU A 213 0.73 2.94 -13.68
CA LEU A 213 1.79 3.43 -12.79
C LEU A 213 2.64 2.32 -12.18
N MET A 214 2.37 1.05 -12.42
CA MET A 214 3.08 -0.06 -11.77
C MET A 214 4.60 0.01 -11.89
N PRO A 215 5.22 0.34 -13.04
CA PRO A 215 6.68 0.47 -13.12
C PRO A 215 7.23 1.55 -12.19
N TYR A 216 6.54 2.69 -12.10
CA TYR A 216 6.88 3.77 -11.18
C TYR A 216 6.73 3.34 -9.71
N ILE A 217 5.57 2.75 -9.37
CA ILE A 217 5.27 2.31 -7.99
C ILE A 217 6.29 1.26 -7.54
N TYR A 218 6.59 0.27 -8.39
CA TYR A 218 7.50 -0.81 -8.04
C TYR A 218 8.93 -0.33 -7.82
N SER A 219 9.41 0.58 -8.67
CA SER A 219 10.70 1.22 -8.50
C SER A 219 10.77 2.06 -7.23
N SER A 220 9.70 2.80 -6.90
CA SER A 220 9.61 3.56 -5.65
C SER A 220 9.56 2.65 -4.40
N VAL A 221 8.92 1.48 -4.50
CA VAL A 221 8.96 0.46 -3.43
C VAL A 221 10.36 -0.12 -3.27
N ARG A 222 11.10 -0.31 -4.37
CA ARG A 222 12.52 -0.69 -4.27
C ARG A 222 13.34 0.35 -3.51
N GLN A 223 13.10 1.63 -3.76
CA GLN A 223 13.74 2.73 -3.04
C GLN A 223 13.40 2.72 -1.53
N CYS A 224 12.18 2.37 -1.16
CA CYS A 224 11.84 2.16 0.26
C CYS A 224 12.75 1.12 0.93
N HIS A 225 13.11 0.06 0.22
CA HIS A 225 13.99 -0.98 0.71
C HIS A 225 15.47 -0.57 0.75
N THR A 226 15.96 0.13 -0.27
CA THR A 226 17.38 0.49 -0.36
C THR A 226 17.74 1.72 0.46
N ASP A 227 16.87 2.74 0.48
CA ASP A 227 17.17 4.06 0.99
C ASP A 227 16.39 4.39 2.27
N MET A 228 15.49 3.50 2.70
CA MET A 228 14.62 3.69 3.86
C MET A 228 13.74 4.94 3.76
N LEU A 229 13.33 5.29 2.53
CA LEU A 229 12.42 6.40 2.26
C LEU A 229 10.98 5.88 2.16
N PRO A 230 10.01 6.49 2.85
CA PRO A 230 8.60 6.07 2.74
C PRO A 230 8.07 6.22 1.32
N LEU A 231 7.20 5.29 0.90
CA LEU A 231 6.46 5.44 -0.36
C LEU A 231 5.53 6.65 -0.32
N ASN A 232 4.78 6.80 0.77
CA ASN A 232 3.99 7.99 1.09
C ASN A 232 4.81 8.87 2.04
N ARG A 233 5.31 9.99 1.55
CA ARG A 233 6.18 10.89 2.31
C ARG A 233 5.42 12.12 2.76
N ALA A 234 5.32 12.33 4.06
CA ALA A 234 4.92 13.65 4.58
C ALA A 234 5.87 14.71 4.01
N MET A 235 5.33 15.86 3.65
CA MET A 235 6.08 16.89 2.90
C MET A 235 7.39 17.32 3.59
N TYR A 236 7.44 17.32 4.92
CA TYR A 236 8.63 17.69 5.70
C TYR A 236 9.77 16.66 5.62
N ILE A 237 9.52 15.43 5.15
CA ILE A 237 10.59 14.43 4.93
C ILE A 237 11.47 14.88 3.77
N GLU A 238 10.86 15.41 2.70
CA GLU A 238 11.56 15.89 1.51
C GLU A 238 11.98 17.36 1.60
N TYR A 239 11.14 18.17 2.26
CA TYR A 239 11.34 19.62 2.38
C TYR A 239 11.45 20.08 3.84
N PRO A 240 12.44 19.56 4.62
CA PRO A 240 12.53 19.84 6.07
C PRO A 240 12.83 21.29 6.41
N GLY A 241 13.38 22.07 5.47
CA GLY A 241 13.67 23.49 5.64
C GLY A 241 12.49 24.41 5.36
N GLU A 242 11.39 23.87 4.81
CA GLU A 242 10.23 24.66 4.43
C GLU A 242 9.16 24.62 5.53
N GLU A 243 8.80 25.79 6.06
CA GLU A 243 7.78 25.88 7.14
C GLU A 243 6.41 25.35 6.68
N ASP A 244 6.06 25.56 5.41
CA ASP A 244 4.80 25.13 4.85
C ASP A 244 4.72 23.59 4.69
N ALA A 245 5.84 22.88 4.65
CA ALA A 245 5.86 21.43 4.64
C ALA A 245 5.25 20.78 5.90
N TYR A 246 5.19 21.51 7.01
CA TYR A 246 4.63 21.08 8.29
C TYR A 246 3.16 21.48 8.49
N LYS A 247 2.59 22.26 7.56
CA LYS A 247 1.23 22.83 7.71
C LYS A 247 0.17 22.13 6.89
N ASN A 248 0.56 21.18 6.03
CA ASN A 248 -0.33 20.56 5.06
C ASN A 248 -0.43 19.03 5.26
N PRO A 249 -1.04 18.53 6.36
CA PRO A 249 -1.09 17.11 6.69
C PRO A 249 -1.95 16.28 5.72
N GLN A 250 -2.70 16.93 4.83
CA GLN A 250 -3.57 16.29 3.84
C GLN A 250 -2.92 16.12 2.47
N GLU A 251 -1.63 16.47 2.35
CA GLU A 251 -0.86 16.25 1.14
C GLU A 251 0.44 15.49 1.45
N PHE A 252 0.92 14.75 0.47
CA PHE A 252 2.13 13.94 0.59
C PHE A 252 2.74 13.66 -0.78
N LEU A 253 4.02 13.37 -0.79
CA LEU A 253 4.65 12.77 -1.97
C LEU A 253 4.39 11.27 -2.02
N PHE A 254 4.13 10.77 -3.21
CA PHE A 254 4.05 9.35 -3.52
C PHE A 254 5.24 8.96 -4.42
N GLY A 255 6.26 8.34 -3.82
CA GLY A 255 7.59 8.28 -4.41
C GLY A 255 8.19 9.66 -4.62
N ASP A 256 9.11 9.82 -5.57
CA ASP A 256 9.85 11.06 -5.78
C ASP A 256 9.11 12.09 -6.64
N LEU A 257 8.18 11.65 -7.50
CA LEU A 257 7.69 12.47 -8.61
C LEU A 257 6.23 12.92 -8.49
N LEU A 258 5.41 12.23 -7.69
CA LEU A 258 3.99 12.54 -7.57
C LEU A 258 3.68 13.20 -6.23
N LEU A 259 2.89 14.27 -6.26
CA LEU A 259 2.29 14.91 -5.08
C LEU A 259 0.79 14.70 -5.13
N GLY A 260 0.23 14.11 -4.10
CA GLY A 260 -1.22 13.90 -3.95
C GLY A 260 -1.80 14.71 -2.80
N ALA A 261 -2.93 15.35 -3.05
CA ALA A 261 -3.73 16.02 -2.02
C ALA A 261 -5.19 15.58 -2.17
N PRO A 262 -5.55 14.36 -1.68
CA PRO A 262 -6.88 13.80 -1.88
C PRO A 262 -7.99 14.70 -1.32
N ILE A 263 -9.15 14.69 -1.99
CA ILE A 263 -10.35 15.42 -1.53
C ILE A 263 -10.91 14.74 -0.28
N THR A 264 -11.13 15.52 0.77
CA THR A 264 -11.61 15.05 2.10
C THR A 264 -12.95 15.65 2.50
N THR A 265 -13.64 16.30 1.57
CA THR A 265 -14.96 16.91 1.78
C THR A 265 -15.88 16.59 0.62
N ALA A 266 -17.18 16.51 0.89
CA ALA A 266 -18.17 16.28 -0.15
C ALA A 266 -18.22 17.43 -1.17
N GLY A 267 -18.33 17.06 -2.43
CA GLY A 267 -18.45 18.00 -3.54
C GLY A 267 -19.86 18.54 -3.71
N LYS A 268 -20.00 19.58 -4.54
CA LYS A 268 -21.26 20.25 -4.84
C LYS A 268 -21.76 19.93 -6.24
N GLY A 269 -23.07 19.97 -6.39
CA GLY A 269 -23.76 19.73 -7.67
C GLY A 269 -23.65 18.28 -8.16
N ASP A 270 -24.16 18.03 -9.36
CA ASP A 270 -24.22 16.68 -9.94
C ASP A 270 -22.81 16.13 -10.24
N ALA A 271 -21.88 16.97 -10.64
CA ALA A 271 -20.49 16.58 -10.90
C ALA A 271 -19.65 16.38 -9.64
N LYS A 272 -20.21 16.60 -8.45
CA LYS A 272 -19.53 16.47 -7.16
C LYS A 272 -18.21 17.27 -7.11
N VAL A 273 -18.27 18.54 -7.48
CA VAL A 273 -17.10 19.41 -7.52
C VAL A 273 -16.71 19.82 -6.11
N ALA A 274 -15.49 19.49 -5.73
CA ALA A 274 -14.88 19.88 -4.46
C ALA A 274 -13.58 20.65 -4.70
N GLU A 275 -13.25 21.52 -3.76
CA GLU A 275 -12.02 22.31 -3.79
C GLU A 275 -11.03 21.82 -2.74
N GLN A 276 -9.77 21.76 -3.13
CA GLN A 276 -8.66 21.45 -2.24
C GLN A 276 -7.53 22.46 -2.44
N ARG A 277 -7.08 23.04 -1.32
CA ARG A 277 -5.87 23.85 -1.30
C ARG A 277 -4.65 22.94 -1.21
N VAL A 278 -3.63 23.21 -2.02
CA VAL A 278 -2.40 22.42 -2.12
C VAL A 278 -1.20 23.37 -2.06
N TRP A 279 -0.20 23.02 -1.29
CA TRP A 279 1.09 23.68 -1.31
C TRP A 279 2.01 22.98 -2.33
N LEU A 280 2.47 23.70 -3.31
CA LEU A 280 3.45 23.23 -4.28
C LEU A 280 4.86 23.62 -3.81
N PRO A 281 5.72 22.64 -3.45
CA PRO A 281 7.06 22.93 -2.95
C PRO A 281 7.91 23.75 -3.90
N PRO A 282 8.83 24.61 -3.37
CA PRO A 282 9.70 25.44 -4.18
C PRO A 282 10.72 24.63 -4.98
N HIS A 283 11.40 25.31 -5.90
CA HIS A 283 12.52 24.81 -6.72
C HIS A 283 12.14 23.87 -7.86
N ASP A 284 10.91 23.32 -7.87
CA ASP A 284 10.38 22.48 -8.93
C ASP A 284 9.29 23.21 -9.73
N VAL A 285 9.06 22.77 -10.96
CA VAL A 285 7.83 23.02 -11.70
C VAL A 285 6.90 21.84 -11.54
N TRP A 286 5.61 22.12 -11.36
CA TRP A 286 4.59 21.12 -11.12
C TRP A 286 3.54 21.12 -12.21
N TYR A 287 3.05 19.97 -12.57
CA TYR A 287 1.96 19.82 -13.53
C TYR A 287 0.80 19.08 -12.90
N GLN A 288 -0.38 19.67 -12.96
CA GLN A 288 -1.60 18.97 -12.60
C GLN A 288 -1.78 17.79 -13.56
N PHE A 289 -1.86 16.59 -13.02
CA PHE A 289 -1.70 15.33 -13.75
C PHE A 289 -2.77 15.12 -14.84
N TYR A 290 -4.03 15.51 -14.55
CA TYR A 290 -5.17 15.31 -15.46
C TYR A 290 -5.27 16.36 -16.55
N SER A 291 -5.04 17.62 -16.20
CA SER A 291 -5.19 18.75 -17.13
C SER A 291 -3.90 19.13 -17.87
N GLY A 292 -2.74 18.74 -17.32
CA GLY A 292 -1.44 19.21 -17.82
C GLY A 292 -1.14 20.69 -17.51
N LYS A 293 -1.95 21.34 -16.67
CA LYS A 293 -1.73 22.74 -16.29
C LYS A 293 -0.45 22.86 -15.49
N LYS A 294 0.42 23.77 -15.94
CA LYS A 294 1.72 24.06 -15.31
C LYS A 294 1.57 25.06 -14.17
N TYR A 295 2.34 24.82 -13.11
CA TYR A 295 2.53 25.73 -11.97
C TYR A 295 4.00 25.82 -11.61
N ASP A 296 4.45 26.98 -11.21
CA ASP A 296 5.73 27.13 -10.55
C ASP A 296 5.59 26.73 -9.08
N GLY A 297 6.65 26.16 -8.50
CA GLY A 297 6.67 25.83 -7.08
C GLY A 297 6.78 27.06 -6.17
N GLY A 298 6.73 26.83 -4.85
CA GLY A 298 6.80 27.87 -3.83
C GLY A 298 5.49 28.64 -3.63
N GLN A 299 4.35 28.04 -3.95
CA GLN A 299 3.04 28.69 -3.84
C GLN A 299 1.94 27.74 -3.38
N TYR A 300 0.85 28.31 -2.92
CA TYR A 300 -0.41 27.61 -2.74
C TYR A 300 -1.29 27.76 -3.97
N VAL A 301 -1.93 26.67 -4.36
CA VAL A 301 -2.96 26.65 -5.39
C VAL A 301 -4.24 26.05 -4.83
N THR A 302 -5.37 26.45 -5.40
CA THR A 302 -6.67 25.80 -5.11
C THR A 302 -7.12 25.07 -6.37
N GLU A 303 -7.26 23.76 -6.28
CA GLU A 303 -7.77 22.93 -7.36
C GLU A 303 -9.25 22.62 -7.12
N SER A 304 -10.03 22.79 -8.17
CA SER A 304 -11.46 22.45 -8.23
C SER A 304 -11.62 21.18 -9.06
N CYS A 305 -11.99 20.08 -8.41
CA CYS A 305 -12.01 18.74 -9.00
C CYS A 305 -13.41 18.15 -8.96
N ASP A 306 -13.89 17.64 -10.07
CA ASP A 306 -15.09 16.81 -10.12
C ASP A 306 -14.83 15.42 -9.53
N ILE A 307 -15.81 14.53 -9.54
CA ILE A 307 -15.67 13.18 -8.97
C ILE A 307 -14.62 12.32 -9.70
N ASN A 308 -14.25 12.66 -10.93
CA ASN A 308 -13.32 11.87 -11.75
C ASN A 308 -11.85 12.28 -11.56
N SER A 309 -11.60 13.34 -10.80
CA SER A 309 -10.26 13.88 -10.60
C SER A 309 -10.05 14.30 -9.15
N PHE A 310 -8.79 14.40 -8.75
CA PHE A 310 -8.37 14.96 -7.47
C PHE A 310 -7.03 15.69 -7.69
N PRO A 311 -6.61 16.57 -6.80
CA PRO A 311 -5.31 17.20 -6.89
C PRO A 311 -4.19 16.17 -6.86
N LEU A 312 -3.68 15.84 -8.05
CA LEU A 312 -2.52 15.01 -8.30
C LEU A 312 -1.58 15.79 -9.19
N PHE A 313 -0.37 16.04 -8.70
CA PHE A 313 0.66 16.77 -9.41
C PHE A 313 1.85 15.88 -9.70
N VAL A 314 2.57 16.21 -10.76
CA VAL A 314 3.81 15.55 -11.14
C VAL A 314 4.91 16.58 -11.33
N LYS A 315 6.11 16.26 -10.86
CA LYS A 315 7.30 17.10 -11.08
C LYS A 315 7.63 17.20 -12.57
N GLY A 316 7.86 18.39 -13.07
CA GLY A 316 8.42 18.63 -14.39
C GLY A 316 9.92 18.35 -14.43
N GLY A 317 10.41 17.93 -15.59
CA GLY A 317 11.83 17.68 -15.81
C GLY A 317 12.31 16.29 -15.37
N TYR A 318 11.40 15.33 -15.20
CA TYR A 318 11.73 13.95 -14.84
C TYR A 318 11.08 12.95 -15.78
N PRO A 319 11.78 11.84 -16.11
CA PRO A 319 11.23 10.76 -16.92
C PRO A 319 10.52 9.75 -16.03
N MET A 320 9.20 9.81 -15.93
CA MET A 320 8.40 8.91 -15.10
C MET A 320 8.06 7.64 -15.88
N PRO A 321 8.49 6.44 -15.43
CA PRO A 321 8.16 5.18 -16.10
C PRO A 321 6.71 4.78 -15.86
N MET A 322 6.04 4.37 -16.90
CA MET A 322 4.69 3.84 -16.91
C MET A 322 4.60 2.65 -17.88
N GLN A 323 3.45 2.02 -17.94
CA GLN A 323 3.12 0.98 -18.91
C GLN A 323 1.73 1.21 -19.52
N PRO A 324 1.38 0.58 -20.64
CA PRO A 324 0.00 0.49 -21.07
C PRO A 324 -0.88 -0.15 -20.00
N TYR A 325 -2.18 0.13 -20.03
CA TYR A 325 -3.13 -0.57 -19.17
C TYR A 325 -3.06 -2.09 -19.38
N THR A 326 -3.09 -2.84 -18.28
CA THR A 326 -3.19 -4.30 -18.26
C THR A 326 -4.29 -4.72 -17.30
N ASP A 327 -5.01 -5.80 -17.62
CA ASP A 327 -6.09 -6.33 -16.76
C ASP A 327 -5.56 -6.89 -15.43
N ARG A 328 -4.27 -7.24 -15.38
CA ARG A 328 -3.60 -7.72 -14.18
C ARG A 328 -2.42 -6.84 -13.87
N MET A 329 -2.43 -6.25 -12.67
CA MET A 329 -1.26 -5.54 -12.16
C MET A 329 -0.19 -6.54 -11.75
N THR A 330 0.89 -6.59 -12.51
CA THR A 330 2.07 -7.40 -12.22
C THR A 330 3.31 -6.55 -12.43
N SER A 331 4.33 -6.78 -11.63
CA SER A 331 5.65 -6.16 -11.78
C SER A 331 6.58 -6.96 -12.70
N ALA A 332 6.18 -8.19 -13.05
CA ALA A 332 6.98 -9.04 -13.91
C ALA A 332 6.75 -8.72 -15.39
N ASP A 333 7.80 -8.89 -16.20
CA ASP A 333 7.75 -8.83 -17.66
C ASP A 333 7.19 -7.53 -18.25
N LEU A 334 7.78 -6.40 -17.94
CA LEU A 334 7.44 -5.13 -18.59
C LEU A 334 7.66 -5.23 -20.12
N LYS A 335 6.58 -5.44 -20.88
CA LYS A 335 6.65 -5.61 -22.34
C LYS A 335 6.77 -4.30 -23.10
N THR A 336 6.24 -3.22 -22.55
CA THR A 336 6.23 -1.90 -23.17
C THR A 336 6.45 -0.84 -22.10
N LEU A 337 7.56 -0.15 -22.18
CA LEU A 337 7.82 1.02 -21.35
C LEU A 337 7.20 2.26 -22.00
N VAL A 338 6.41 2.99 -21.21
CA VAL A 338 5.91 4.32 -21.52
C VAL A 338 6.63 5.32 -20.61
N VAL A 339 7.42 6.22 -21.18
CA VAL A 339 8.06 7.28 -20.39
C VAL A 339 7.23 8.54 -20.51
N ARG A 340 6.62 8.96 -19.38
CA ARG A 340 5.85 10.21 -19.31
C ARG A 340 6.73 11.33 -18.77
N CYS A 341 6.85 12.40 -19.52
CA CYS A 341 7.64 13.57 -19.15
C CYS A 341 6.82 14.83 -19.26
N TYR A 342 7.11 15.77 -18.38
CA TYR A 342 6.63 17.16 -18.47
C TYR A 342 7.85 18.06 -18.49
N PRO A 343 7.82 19.19 -19.24
CA PRO A 343 8.96 20.08 -19.32
C PRO A 343 9.40 20.59 -17.93
N GLY A 344 10.68 20.49 -17.65
CA GLY A 344 11.30 21.11 -16.48
C GLY A 344 11.59 22.61 -16.70
N SER A 345 12.38 23.19 -15.81
CA SER A 345 13.00 24.48 -16.03
C SER A 345 14.13 24.36 -17.06
N GLU A 346 14.45 25.45 -17.76
CA GLU A 346 15.60 25.46 -18.69
C GLU A 346 16.89 25.08 -17.96
N GLY A 347 17.66 24.20 -18.55
CA GLY A 347 18.87 23.63 -17.97
C GLY A 347 18.61 22.43 -17.02
N ALA A 348 17.36 21.99 -16.84
CA ALA A 348 17.06 20.82 -16.02
C ALA A 348 17.72 19.56 -16.60
N SER A 349 18.36 18.78 -15.72
CA SER A 349 18.96 17.49 -16.05
C SER A 349 18.74 16.54 -14.86
N ASN A 350 17.87 15.56 -15.05
CA ASN A 350 17.44 14.65 -13.99
C ASN A 350 17.36 13.21 -14.52
N SER A 351 17.28 12.26 -13.61
CA SER A 351 17.12 10.86 -13.98
C SER A 351 16.13 10.14 -13.07
N PHE A 352 15.65 8.99 -13.53
CA PHE A 352 14.89 8.03 -12.73
C PHE A 352 15.42 6.62 -13.02
N SER A 353 15.54 5.80 -11.96
CA SER A 353 15.98 4.41 -12.09
C SER A 353 14.77 3.49 -12.09
N LEU A 354 14.46 2.90 -13.24
CA LEU A 354 13.45 1.84 -13.37
C LEU A 354 14.06 0.52 -12.89
N TYR A 355 13.43 -0.06 -11.87
CA TYR A 355 13.83 -1.35 -11.29
C TYR A 355 12.88 -2.47 -11.71
N GLU A 356 13.44 -3.62 -12.06
CA GLU A 356 12.70 -4.81 -12.48
C GLU A 356 13.31 -6.08 -11.87
N ASP A 357 12.47 -7.01 -11.43
CA ASP A 357 12.79 -8.37 -11.04
C ASP A 357 11.57 -9.29 -11.23
N ASP A 358 11.57 -10.51 -10.72
CA ASP A 358 10.45 -11.45 -10.88
C ASP A 358 9.21 -11.14 -10.02
N GLY A 359 9.30 -10.17 -9.10
CA GLY A 359 8.22 -9.74 -8.21
C GLY A 359 7.86 -10.74 -7.10
N MET A 360 8.51 -11.90 -7.01
CA MET A 360 8.11 -13.00 -6.12
C MET A 360 9.25 -13.54 -5.26
N THR A 361 10.39 -13.87 -5.89
CA THR A 361 11.49 -14.55 -5.21
C THR A 361 12.50 -13.58 -4.61
N ARG A 362 13.42 -14.12 -3.81
CA ARG A 362 14.59 -13.39 -3.29
C ARG A 362 15.80 -13.46 -4.22
N ASP A 363 15.60 -13.88 -5.45
CA ASP A 363 16.67 -13.97 -6.44
C ASP A 363 17.36 -12.62 -6.72
N TYR A 364 16.67 -11.52 -6.48
CA TYR A 364 17.26 -10.17 -6.54
C TYR A 364 18.44 -9.99 -5.55
N GLU A 365 18.46 -10.72 -4.41
CA GLU A 365 19.59 -10.72 -3.47
C GLU A 365 20.86 -11.33 -4.09
N GLN A 366 20.71 -12.09 -5.17
CA GLN A 366 21.78 -12.71 -5.96
C GLN A 366 22.04 -11.98 -7.28
N GLY A 367 21.48 -10.76 -7.44
CA GLY A 367 21.67 -9.95 -8.64
C GLY A 367 20.75 -10.31 -9.79
N LYS A 368 19.73 -11.17 -9.61
CA LYS A 368 18.72 -11.43 -10.66
C LYS A 368 17.66 -10.33 -10.67
N CYS A 369 18.06 -9.16 -11.05
CA CYS A 369 17.24 -7.97 -11.22
C CYS A 369 17.87 -7.11 -12.32
N ALA A 370 17.12 -6.13 -12.79
CA ALA A 370 17.62 -5.16 -13.75
C ALA A 370 17.32 -3.74 -13.27
N SER A 371 18.19 -2.81 -13.62
CA SER A 371 18.00 -1.38 -13.41
C SER A 371 18.21 -0.65 -14.73
N THR A 372 17.21 0.06 -15.20
CA THR A 372 17.27 0.87 -16.43
C THR A 372 17.24 2.34 -16.03
N ARG A 373 18.33 3.04 -16.28
CA ARG A 373 18.40 4.48 -16.04
C ARG A 373 17.70 5.23 -17.18
N LEU A 374 16.74 6.06 -16.81
CA LEU A 374 16.04 7.00 -17.69
C LEU A 374 16.60 8.39 -17.42
N ASP A 375 17.10 9.06 -18.43
CA ASP A 375 17.61 10.44 -18.29
C ASP A 375 16.69 11.42 -18.98
N TYR A 376 16.58 12.60 -18.42
CA TYR A 376 15.88 13.76 -18.95
C TYR A 376 16.85 14.95 -18.98
N SER A 377 16.86 15.70 -20.07
CA SER A 377 17.48 17.03 -20.12
C SER A 377 16.62 17.99 -20.92
N LEU A 378 16.67 19.28 -20.52
CA LEU A 378 16.09 20.39 -21.27
C LEU A 378 17.18 21.46 -21.48
N LYS A 379 17.56 21.68 -22.72
CA LYS A 379 18.56 22.68 -23.08
C LYS A 379 18.16 23.39 -24.38
N ASP A 380 18.27 24.70 -24.40
CA ASP A 380 17.95 25.55 -25.56
C ASP A 380 16.53 25.27 -26.11
N GLY A 381 15.57 25.01 -25.23
CA GLY A 381 14.19 24.66 -25.56
C GLY A 381 14.00 23.24 -26.14
N VAL A 382 15.04 22.42 -26.19
CA VAL A 382 14.98 21.04 -26.68
C VAL A 382 14.98 20.08 -25.50
N THR A 383 13.94 19.24 -25.40
CA THR A 383 13.88 18.13 -24.44
C THR A 383 14.48 16.86 -25.07
N GLU A 384 15.43 16.27 -24.35
CA GLU A 384 16.00 14.97 -24.68
C GLU A 384 15.65 13.95 -23.59
N ILE A 385 15.21 12.76 -24.01
CA ILE A 385 14.93 11.61 -23.14
C ILE A 385 15.82 10.47 -23.60
N THR A 386 16.64 9.95 -22.69
CA THR A 386 17.50 8.80 -22.98
C THR A 386 17.08 7.59 -22.13
N VAL A 387 16.85 6.46 -22.80
CA VAL A 387 16.67 5.16 -22.14
C VAL A 387 18.00 4.41 -22.26
N ASN A 388 18.68 4.26 -21.14
CA ASN A 388 19.98 3.59 -21.14
C ASN A 388 19.81 2.06 -21.19
N PRO A 389 20.85 1.30 -21.56
CA PRO A 389 20.85 -0.15 -21.42
C PRO A 389 20.56 -0.56 -19.98
N ALA A 390 19.84 -1.66 -19.80
CA ALA A 390 19.61 -2.25 -18.48
C ALA A 390 20.92 -2.86 -17.93
N GLU A 391 21.15 -2.63 -16.63
CA GLU A 391 22.27 -3.19 -15.86
C GLU A 391 21.80 -4.25 -14.87
#